data_f2a1f02ccb0a03a5eff831be66272913
#
_entry.id   f2a1f02ccb0a03a5eff831be66272913
#
_cell.length_a   1.000
_cell.length_b   1.000
_cell.length_c   1.000
_cell.angle_alpha   90.00
_cell.angle_beta   90.00
_cell.angle_gamma   90.00
#
_symmetry.space_group_name_H-M   'P 1'
#
loop_
_entity.id
_entity.type
_entity.pdbx_description
1 polymer ?
#
loop_
_entity_poly.entity_id
_entity_poly.type
_entity_poly.pdbx_seq_one_letter_code
_entity_poly.pdbx_strand_id
1 'polypeptide(L)'
;MKLSICIPTYNRPSQLPNCLNSICIAKLNSNLDFDVCISDNGSNYDVRKVIDKFKDRLNINLNINEKNLGYQPNLFKTLLLSKSEFVWPLGDDDLLTPNSLNLLNELFEKFKDIDFYYVNSFHLDHEYLKKFERPFDTNLLPTDMSKLAKK
;
A
#
# COMPACT_ATOMS: atom_id res chain seq x y z
N MET A 1 -2.28 16.21 -0.55
CA MET A 1 -2.67 14.79 -0.44
C MET A 1 -2.41 14.30 0.97
N LYS A 2 -3.29 13.49 1.50
CA LYS A 2 -3.21 12.95 2.86
C LYS A 2 -2.33 11.70 2.92
N LEU A 3 -2.41 10.83 1.90
CA LEU A 3 -1.73 9.54 1.87
C LEU A 3 -1.04 9.28 0.54
N SER A 4 0.15 8.69 0.54
CA SER A 4 0.76 8.04 -0.62
C SER A 4 0.87 6.53 -0.35
N ILE A 5 0.31 5.72 -1.26
CA ILE A 5 0.52 4.26 -1.27
C ILE A 5 1.78 3.99 -2.08
N CYS A 6 2.81 3.45 -1.44
CA CYS A 6 4.15 3.30 -1.99
C CYS A 6 4.45 1.84 -2.34
N ILE A 7 4.56 1.52 -3.63
CA ILE A 7 4.66 0.16 -4.15
C ILE A 7 6.01 -0.03 -4.85
N PRO A 8 7.01 -0.66 -4.21
CA PRO A 8 8.20 -1.14 -4.90
C PRO A 8 7.83 -2.40 -5.71
N THR A 9 8.28 -2.49 -6.97
CA THR A 9 7.99 -3.65 -7.83
C THR A 9 9.22 -4.11 -8.59
N TYR A 10 9.29 -5.41 -8.90
CA TYR A 10 10.32 -6.00 -9.75
C TYR A 10 9.84 -7.32 -10.36
N ASN A 11 9.72 -7.39 -11.69
CA ASN A 11 9.32 -8.59 -12.43
C ASN A 11 7.99 -9.20 -11.95
N ARG A 12 6.96 -8.36 -11.72
CA ARG A 12 5.63 -8.74 -11.22
C ARG A 12 4.50 -8.40 -12.22
N PRO A 13 4.52 -8.94 -13.46
CA PRO A 13 3.57 -8.54 -14.50
C PRO A 13 2.12 -8.92 -14.20
N SER A 14 1.88 -9.89 -13.31
CA SER A 14 0.55 -10.36 -12.92
C SER A 14 0.09 -9.79 -11.57
N GLN A 15 1.00 -9.67 -10.60
CA GLN A 15 0.68 -9.24 -9.24
C GLN A 15 0.40 -7.74 -9.19
N LEU A 16 1.27 -6.92 -9.78
CA LEU A 16 1.09 -5.47 -9.79
C LEU A 16 -0.27 -5.02 -10.34
N PRO A 17 -0.80 -5.54 -11.47
CA PRO A 17 -2.16 -5.22 -11.91
C PRO A 17 -3.24 -5.59 -10.90
N ASN A 18 -3.12 -6.73 -10.20
CA ASN A 18 -4.07 -7.16 -9.19
C ASN A 18 -4.06 -6.21 -7.98
N CYS A 19 -2.86 -5.84 -7.51
CA CYS A 19 -2.68 -4.85 -6.45
C CYS A 19 -3.34 -3.52 -6.84
N LEU A 20 -3.02 -2.95 -8.01
CA LEU A 20 -3.59 -1.70 -8.50
C LEU A 20 -5.12 -1.76 -8.67
N ASN A 21 -5.65 -2.89 -9.13
CA ASN A 21 -7.09 -3.07 -9.25
C ASN A 21 -7.78 -3.07 -7.88
N SER A 22 -7.18 -3.69 -6.86
CA SER A 22 -7.69 -3.66 -5.48
C SER A 22 -7.74 -2.23 -4.91
N ILE A 23 -6.73 -1.41 -5.22
CA ILE A 23 -6.70 0.00 -4.84
C ILE A 23 -7.82 0.78 -5.55
N CYS A 24 -8.05 0.51 -6.85
CA CYS A 24 -9.18 1.11 -7.58
C CYS A 24 -10.52 0.77 -6.94
N ILE A 25 -10.72 -0.48 -6.50
CA ILE A 25 -11.96 -0.91 -5.83
C ILE A 25 -12.11 -0.21 -4.48
N ALA A 26 -11.04 -0.14 -3.69
CA ALA A 26 -11.05 0.56 -2.40
C ALA A 26 -11.33 2.07 -2.55
N LYS A 27 -10.84 2.69 -3.62
CA LYS A 27 -11.09 4.10 -3.94
C LYS A 27 -12.58 4.41 -4.17
N LEU A 28 -13.33 3.50 -4.78
CA LEU A 28 -14.77 3.71 -5.04
C LEU A 28 -15.59 3.91 -3.77
N ASN A 29 -15.11 3.42 -2.65
CA ASN A 29 -15.78 3.49 -1.35
C ASN A 29 -15.18 4.55 -0.42
N SER A 30 -14.31 5.43 -0.91
CA SER A 30 -13.58 6.39 -0.06
C SER A 30 -13.43 7.75 -0.74
N ASN A 31 -13.51 8.81 0.08
CA ASN A 31 -13.18 10.17 -0.31
C ASN A 31 -11.76 10.58 0.13
N LEU A 32 -10.94 9.63 0.56
CA LEU A 32 -9.56 9.89 0.95
C LEU A 32 -8.77 10.47 -0.24
N ASP A 33 -8.12 11.60 -0.02
CA ASP A 33 -7.19 12.20 -0.99
C ASP A 33 -5.84 11.49 -0.93
N PHE A 34 -5.52 10.69 -1.96
CA PHE A 34 -4.30 9.91 -2.03
C PHE A 34 -3.73 9.80 -3.45
N ASP A 35 -2.47 9.45 -3.52
CA ASP A 35 -1.79 9.02 -4.75
C ASP A 35 -1.11 7.64 -4.58
N VAL A 36 -0.62 7.10 -5.68
CA VAL A 36 0.13 5.85 -5.72
C VAL A 36 1.53 6.15 -6.25
N CYS A 37 2.55 5.87 -5.45
CA CYS A 37 3.95 5.99 -5.83
C CYS A 37 4.49 4.61 -6.19
N ILE A 38 5.00 4.42 -7.40
CA ILE A 38 5.54 3.13 -7.86
C ILE A 38 6.99 3.31 -8.24
N SER A 39 7.87 2.42 -7.74
CA SER A 39 9.25 2.34 -8.22
C SER A 39 9.52 0.95 -8.78
N ASP A 40 9.64 0.88 -10.11
CA ASP A 40 10.07 -0.32 -10.82
C ASP A 40 11.57 -0.50 -10.74
N ASN A 41 12.02 -1.66 -10.28
CA ASN A 41 13.41 -1.96 -10.02
C ASN A 41 14.16 -2.50 -11.26
N GLY A 42 13.83 -1.98 -12.43
CA GLY A 42 14.43 -2.42 -13.69
C GLY A 42 13.90 -3.77 -14.15
N SER A 43 12.57 -3.91 -14.20
CA SER A 43 11.90 -5.13 -14.68
C SER A 43 12.21 -5.43 -16.14
N ASN A 44 12.10 -6.70 -16.52
CA ASN A 44 12.30 -7.19 -17.87
C ASN A 44 11.09 -7.02 -18.79
N TYR A 45 10.04 -6.34 -18.35
CA TYR A 45 8.86 -5.97 -19.13
C TYR A 45 8.59 -4.46 -19.02
N ASP A 46 7.78 -3.94 -19.93
CA ASP A 46 7.42 -2.52 -19.92
C ASP A 46 6.30 -2.26 -18.90
N VAL A 47 6.69 -1.83 -17.70
CA VAL A 47 5.78 -1.50 -16.60
C VAL A 47 4.81 -0.37 -16.97
N ARG A 48 5.19 0.55 -17.89
CA ARG A 48 4.32 1.64 -18.35
C ARG A 48 3.03 1.12 -18.96
N LYS A 49 3.09 0.02 -19.73
CA LYS A 49 1.90 -0.63 -20.30
C LYS A 49 0.92 -1.16 -19.26
N VAL A 50 1.43 -1.53 -18.08
CA VAL A 50 0.57 -1.88 -16.93
C VAL A 50 -0.07 -0.63 -16.36
N ILE A 51 0.74 0.38 -16.05
CA ILE A 51 0.30 1.63 -15.42
C ILE A 51 -0.73 2.38 -16.28
N ASP A 52 -0.56 2.40 -17.59
CA ASP A 52 -1.46 3.08 -18.52
C ASP A 52 -2.93 2.61 -18.43
N LYS A 53 -3.15 1.37 -18.00
CA LYS A 53 -4.50 0.84 -17.78
C LYS A 53 -5.21 1.43 -16.54
N PHE A 54 -4.46 2.12 -15.69
CA PHE A 54 -4.95 2.62 -14.40
C PHE A 54 -4.91 4.15 -14.28
N LYS A 55 -4.24 4.86 -15.18
CA LYS A 55 -4.01 6.31 -15.11
C LYS A 55 -5.28 7.15 -15.05
N ASP A 56 -6.40 6.68 -15.64
CA ASP A 56 -7.67 7.38 -15.59
C ASP A 56 -8.41 7.18 -14.25
N ARG A 57 -7.97 6.20 -13.44
CA ARG A 57 -8.57 5.84 -12.16
C ARG A 57 -7.70 6.21 -10.96
N LEU A 58 -6.39 6.18 -11.11
CA LEU A 58 -5.42 6.44 -10.05
C LEU A 58 -4.45 7.54 -10.46
N ASN A 59 -4.11 8.42 -9.52
CA ASN A 59 -3.01 9.35 -9.67
C ASN A 59 -1.71 8.59 -9.35
N ILE A 60 -0.89 8.29 -10.37
CA ILE A 60 0.28 7.42 -10.22
C ILE A 60 1.56 8.19 -10.53
N ASN A 61 2.48 8.23 -9.57
CA ASN A 61 3.85 8.69 -9.71
C ASN A 61 4.76 7.48 -9.94
N LEU A 62 5.36 7.40 -11.12
CA LEU A 62 6.21 6.27 -11.54
C LEU A 62 7.68 6.65 -11.62
N ASN A 63 8.54 5.89 -10.94
CA ASN A 63 9.98 5.83 -11.18
C ASN A 63 10.36 4.48 -11.79
N ILE A 64 11.33 4.47 -12.73
CA ILE A 64 11.89 3.25 -13.30
C ILE A 64 13.40 3.31 -13.15
N ASN A 65 13.96 2.34 -12.43
CA ASN A 65 15.40 2.20 -12.29
C ASN A 65 16.02 1.58 -13.55
N GLU A 66 17.20 1.99 -13.91
CA GLU A 66 17.94 1.42 -15.05
C GLU A 66 18.32 -0.05 -14.84
N LYS A 67 18.45 -0.48 -13.58
CA LYS A 67 18.79 -1.86 -13.18
C LYS A 67 18.20 -2.20 -11.83
N ASN A 68 18.19 -3.48 -11.49
CA ASN A 68 17.82 -3.94 -10.17
C ASN A 68 18.86 -3.47 -9.12
N LEU A 69 18.40 -2.64 -8.18
CA LEU A 69 19.18 -2.08 -7.08
C LEU A 69 19.07 -2.89 -5.79
N GLY A 70 18.25 -3.96 -5.78
CA GLY A 70 17.83 -4.67 -4.56
C GLY A 70 16.56 -4.07 -3.94
N TYR A 71 15.96 -4.81 -3.02
CA TYR A 71 14.66 -4.44 -2.42
C TYR A 71 14.73 -3.13 -1.63
N GLN A 72 15.65 -3.01 -0.68
CA GLN A 72 15.72 -1.84 0.21
C GLN A 72 15.94 -0.52 -0.54
N PRO A 73 16.94 -0.38 -1.43
CA PRO A 73 17.12 0.86 -2.18
C PRO A 73 15.90 1.22 -3.04
N ASN A 74 15.21 0.22 -3.63
CA ASN A 74 14.01 0.46 -4.40
C ASN A 74 12.83 0.91 -3.53
N LEU A 75 12.67 0.33 -2.35
CA LEU A 75 11.67 0.78 -1.38
C LEU A 75 11.91 2.25 -0.98
N PHE A 76 13.14 2.62 -0.63
CA PHE A 76 13.46 4.01 -0.30
C PHE A 76 13.18 4.97 -1.46
N LYS A 77 13.52 4.58 -2.69
CA LYS A 77 13.16 5.39 -3.87
C LYS A 77 11.65 5.59 -3.99
N THR A 78 10.87 4.53 -3.72
CA THR A 78 9.41 4.62 -3.76
C THR A 78 8.89 5.61 -2.73
N LEU A 79 9.40 5.54 -1.48
CA LEU A 79 9.01 6.45 -0.41
C LEU A 79 9.37 7.91 -0.72
N LEU A 80 10.52 8.16 -1.37
CA LEU A 80 10.96 9.50 -1.75
C LEU A 80 10.11 10.13 -2.88
N LEU A 81 9.29 9.37 -3.58
CA LEU A 81 8.32 9.92 -4.54
C LEU A 81 7.14 10.60 -3.85
N SER A 82 6.85 10.22 -2.61
CA SER A 82 5.73 10.76 -1.85
C SER A 82 5.94 12.24 -1.49
N LYS A 83 4.84 12.99 -1.56
CA LYS A 83 4.71 14.36 -1.04
C LYS A 83 3.54 14.48 -0.06
N SER A 84 2.98 13.35 0.37
CA SER A 84 1.83 13.28 1.26
C SER A 84 2.24 13.31 2.73
N GLU A 85 1.28 13.60 3.60
CA GLU A 85 1.48 13.63 5.05
C GLU A 85 1.81 12.24 5.60
N PHE A 86 1.14 11.20 5.07
CA PHE A 86 1.39 9.81 5.43
C PHE A 86 1.87 9.00 4.22
N VAL A 87 2.70 8.01 4.49
CA VAL A 87 3.15 7.02 3.49
C VAL A 87 2.78 5.61 3.95
N TRP A 88 2.21 4.84 3.04
CA TRP A 88 1.90 3.43 3.26
C TRP A 88 2.72 2.55 2.31
N PRO A 89 3.82 1.93 2.79
CA PRO A 89 4.51 0.90 2.01
C PRO A 89 3.57 -0.31 1.81
N LEU A 90 3.31 -0.67 0.56
CA LEU A 90 2.46 -1.80 0.17
C LEU A 90 3.24 -2.71 -0.77
N GLY A 91 3.19 -4.03 -0.53
CA GLY A 91 3.75 -5.01 -1.46
C GLY A 91 3.00 -5.02 -2.80
N ASP A 92 3.71 -5.28 -3.90
CA ASP A 92 3.10 -5.38 -5.23
C ASP A 92 2.24 -6.65 -5.42
N ASP A 93 2.28 -7.57 -4.45
CA ASP A 93 1.47 -8.77 -4.31
C ASP A 93 0.39 -8.69 -3.20
N ASP A 94 0.33 -7.57 -2.49
CA ASP A 94 -0.72 -7.29 -1.50
C ASP A 94 -1.99 -6.73 -2.14
N LEU A 95 -3.14 -7.01 -1.51
CA LEU A 95 -4.44 -6.52 -1.95
C LEU A 95 -5.14 -5.71 -0.85
N LEU A 96 -5.69 -4.56 -1.23
CA LEU A 96 -6.56 -3.80 -0.34
C LEU A 96 -7.96 -4.42 -0.28
N THR A 97 -8.53 -4.47 0.92
CA THR A 97 -9.95 -4.77 1.05
C THR A 97 -10.80 -3.56 0.59
N PRO A 98 -12.01 -3.78 0.06
CA PRO A 98 -12.82 -2.70 -0.53
C PRO A 98 -13.08 -1.50 0.39
N ASN A 99 -13.07 -1.69 1.71
CA ASN A 99 -13.36 -0.63 2.68
C ASN A 99 -12.11 -0.04 3.36
N SER A 100 -10.90 -0.50 3.03
CA SER A 100 -9.68 -0.14 3.75
C SER A 100 -9.36 1.36 3.69
N LEU A 101 -9.52 2.00 2.53
CA LEU A 101 -9.26 3.44 2.39
C LEU A 101 -10.31 4.30 3.10
N ASN A 102 -11.56 3.85 3.15
CA ASN A 102 -12.59 4.55 3.93
C ASN A 102 -12.31 4.49 5.44
N LEU A 103 -11.94 3.31 5.95
CA LEU A 103 -11.55 3.14 7.35
C LEU A 103 -10.34 4.01 7.71
N LEU A 104 -9.33 4.09 6.85
CA LEU A 104 -8.19 4.99 7.06
C LEU A 104 -8.61 6.46 7.06
N ASN A 105 -9.50 6.86 6.16
CA ASN A 105 -10.01 8.22 6.13
C ASN A 105 -10.74 8.59 7.44
N GLU A 106 -11.58 7.69 7.95
CA GLU A 106 -12.25 7.86 9.24
C GLU A 106 -11.26 7.98 10.41
N LEU A 107 -10.19 7.16 10.40
CA LEU A 107 -9.12 7.22 11.41
C LEU A 107 -8.34 8.54 11.34
N PHE A 108 -7.98 9.01 10.16
CA PHE A 108 -7.30 10.30 9.96
C PHE A 108 -8.17 11.48 10.42
N GLU A 109 -9.49 11.40 10.22
CA GLU A 109 -10.41 12.43 10.70
C GLU A 109 -10.59 12.40 12.22
N LYS A 110 -10.63 11.21 12.81
CA LYS A 110 -10.87 11.02 14.23
C LYS A 110 -9.64 11.30 15.10
N PHE A 111 -8.45 10.95 14.62
CA PHE A 111 -7.21 11.01 15.38
C PHE A 111 -6.19 11.89 14.65
N LYS A 112 -6.13 13.19 15.03
CA LYS A 112 -5.29 14.18 14.34
C LYS A 112 -3.81 14.18 14.77
N ASP A 113 -3.52 13.69 15.99
CA ASP A 113 -2.19 13.73 16.61
C ASP A 113 -1.51 12.35 16.61
N ILE A 114 -1.80 11.51 15.59
CA ILE A 114 -1.20 10.19 15.43
C ILE A 114 -0.19 10.22 14.30
N ASP A 115 1.05 9.85 14.60
CA ASP A 115 2.16 9.80 13.64
C ASP A 115 2.26 8.44 12.93
N PHE A 116 1.66 7.38 13.49
CA PHE A 116 1.80 6.03 12.97
C PHE A 116 0.51 5.21 13.12
N TYR A 117 0.07 4.57 12.02
CA TYR A 117 -1.06 3.63 11.99
C TYR A 117 -0.56 2.26 11.57
N TYR A 118 -0.87 1.25 12.37
CA TYR A 118 -0.64 -0.14 12.00
C TYR A 118 -1.87 -0.70 11.29
N VAL A 119 -1.69 -1.11 10.04
CA VAL A 119 -2.75 -1.77 9.26
C VAL A 119 -2.55 -3.27 9.37
N ASN A 120 -3.48 -3.94 10.08
CA ASN A 120 -3.45 -5.40 10.20
C ASN A 120 -3.88 -6.05 8.88
N SER A 121 -3.27 -7.18 8.55
CA SER A 121 -3.54 -7.96 7.35
C SER A 121 -4.02 -9.37 7.71
N PHE A 122 -4.43 -10.13 6.71
CA PHE A 122 -4.54 -11.57 6.77
C PHE A 122 -3.88 -12.16 5.53
N HIS A 123 -3.29 -13.32 5.68
CA HIS A 123 -2.65 -13.99 4.55
C HIS A 123 -3.68 -14.77 3.75
N LEU A 124 -3.52 -14.76 2.44
CA LEU A 124 -4.24 -15.62 1.51
C LEU A 124 -3.27 -16.64 0.92
N ASP A 125 -3.79 -17.76 0.43
CA ASP A 125 -3.02 -18.65 -0.43
C ASP A 125 -2.72 -17.99 -1.79
N HIS A 126 -1.88 -18.62 -2.58
CA HIS A 126 -1.46 -18.10 -3.88
C HIS A 126 -2.61 -18.02 -4.92
N GLU A 127 -3.75 -18.67 -4.64
CA GLU A 127 -4.97 -18.60 -5.45
C GLU A 127 -5.96 -17.54 -4.94
N TYR A 128 -5.65 -16.87 -3.82
CA TYR A 128 -6.49 -15.90 -3.13
C TYR A 128 -7.83 -16.46 -2.61
N LEU A 129 -7.93 -17.78 -2.45
CA LEU A 129 -9.17 -18.46 -2.08
C LEU A 129 -9.28 -18.76 -0.58
N LYS A 130 -8.15 -19.07 0.06
CA LYS A 130 -8.12 -19.50 1.46
C LYS A 130 -7.46 -18.47 2.34
N LYS A 131 -8.18 -18.01 3.36
CA LYS A 131 -7.64 -17.13 4.40
C LYS A 131 -6.88 -17.95 5.45
N PHE A 132 -5.67 -17.49 5.77
CA PHE A 132 -4.92 -17.92 6.94
C PHE A 132 -5.13 -16.94 8.10
N GLU A 133 -4.66 -17.30 9.29
CA GLU A 133 -4.71 -16.45 10.47
C GLU A 133 -4.07 -15.08 10.22
N ARG A 134 -4.57 -14.08 10.94
CA ARG A 134 -3.98 -12.74 10.93
C ARG A 134 -2.61 -12.82 11.61
N PRO A 135 -1.58 -12.11 11.08
CA PRO A 135 -0.27 -12.06 11.71
C PRO A 135 -0.31 -11.48 13.12
N PHE A 136 -1.36 -10.71 13.42
CA PHE A 136 -1.53 -10.03 14.69
C PHE A 136 -2.96 -10.22 15.20
N ASP A 137 -3.11 -10.89 16.35
CA ASP A 137 -4.41 -10.99 17.03
C ASP A 137 -4.68 -9.71 17.83
N THR A 138 -5.50 -8.84 17.27
CA THR A 138 -5.87 -7.57 17.90
C THR A 138 -6.70 -7.73 19.18
N ASN A 139 -7.29 -8.90 19.43
CA ASN A 139 -8.01 -9.17 20.67
C ASN A 139 -7.05 -9.32 21.88
N LEU A 140 -5.78 -9.60 21.61
CA LEU A 140 -4.74 -9.68 22.64
C LEU A 140 -4.12 -8.32 22.97
N LEU A 141 -4.45 -7.25 22.23
CA LEU A 141 -3.97 -5.92 22.53
C LEU A 141 -4.73 -5.32 23.72
N PRO A 142 -4.01 -4.66 24.64
CA PRO A 142 -4.68 -3.87 25.67
C PRO A 142 -5.53 -2.78 25.02
N THR A 143 -6.72 -2.56 25.54
CA THR A 143 -7.60 -1.44 25.12
C THR A 143 -6.98 -0.07 25.43
N ASP A 144 -5.98 -0.04 26.28
CA ASP A 144 -5.21 1.15 26.66
C ASP A 144 -3.74 0.93 26.28
N MET A 145 -3.32 1.52 25.15
CA MET A 145 -1.97 1.43 24.62
C MET A 145 -0.91 2.11 25.50
N SER A 146 -1.30 2.99 26.43
CA SER A 146 -0.37 3.59 27.39
C SER A 146 0.29 2.55 28.31
N LYS A 147 -0.30 1.38 28.44
CA LYS A 147 0.24 0.25 29.21
C LYS A 147 1.37 -0.51 28.50
N LEU A 148 1.51 -0.36 27.18
CA LEU A 148 2.61 -0.97 26.41
C LEU A 148 3.92 -0.17 26.52
N ALA A 149 3.86 1.11 26.78
CA ALA A 149 5.02 1.98 26.87
C ALA A 149 5.81 1.87 28.20
N LYS A 150 5.37 1.02 29.14
CA LYS A 150 5.95 0.89 30.49
C LYS A 150 6.75 -0.41 30.72
N LYS A 151 7.19 -1.09 29.67
CA LYS A 151 8.08 -2.26 29.82
C LYS A 151 9.44 -2.02 29.23
#